data_8507809c21e6a9ed9f00870d4019e1a9
#
_entry.id   8507809c21e6a9ed9f00870d4019e1a9
#
_cell.length_a   1.000
_cell.length_b   1.000
_cell.length_c   1.000
_cell.angle_alpha   90.00
_cell.angle_beta   90.00
_cell.angle_gamma   90.00
#
_symmetry.space_group_name_H-M   'P 1'
#
loop_
_entity.id
_entity.type
_entity.pdbx_description
1 polymer ?
#
loop_
_entity_poly.entity_id
_entity_poly.type
_entity_poly.pdbx_seq_one_letter_code
_entity_poly.pdbx_strand_id
1 'polypeptide(L)'
;MTYYAVRVGRKPGIYATWASCREQVHGFAGAQFKKFSTEEEAKAYMQDAAAASEKTLPEKIPAGECHAYVDGSFNNKTKTFGYGVVFFSARGKETFFGSGKDEHARHRNIAGELRGAEKAMDLALAQHAKTLTIYHDYAGICHWALGEWKTNVALTRAYAEKAKAVREQLTLRFVKIKAHTGNAYNEEADNLAKKGAGLG
;
A
#
# COMPACT_ATOMS: atom_id res chain seq x y z
N MET A 1 26.18 17.61 -16.04
CA MET A 1 26.55 16.82 -14.84
C MET A 1 25.51 15.73 -14.65
N THR A 2 25.86 14.64 -13.98
CA THR A 2 24.91 13.55 -13.73
C THR A 2 24.63 13.48 -12.24
N TYR A 3 23.36 13.32 -11.87
CA TYR A 3 22.92 13.20 -10.48
C TYR A 3 22.20 11.87 -10.26
N TYR A 4 22.34 11.30 -9.08
CA TYR A 4 21.70 10.06 -8.65
C TYR A 4 20.92 10.34 -7.38
N ALA A 5 19.61 10.25 -7.45
CA ALA A 5 18.74 10.40 -6.29
C ALA A 5 18.42 9.02 -5.69
N VAL A 6 18.69 8.84 -4.41
CA VAL A 6 18.39 7.65 -3.63
C VAL A 6 17.23 7.98 -2.71
N ARG A 7 16.04 7.43 -3.00
CA ARG A 7 14.85 7.53 -2.13
C ARG A 7 14.92 6.55 -0.98
N VAL A 8 15.34 5.31 -1.28
CA VAL A 8 15.43 4.22 -0.32
C VAL A 8 16.79 3.57 -0.44
N GLY A 9 17.56 3.59 0.64
CA GLY A 9 18.93 3.12 0.73
C GLY A 9 19.47 3.35 2.15
N ARG A 10 20.75 3.05 2.39
CA ARG A 10 21.40 3.28 3.69
C ARG A 10 21.31 4.74 4.11
N LYS A 11 21.55 5.66 3.16
CA LYS A 11 21.42 7.09 3.38
C LYS A 11 20.69 7.70 2.17
N PRO A 12 19.39 8.05 2.29
CA PRO A 12 18.66 8.76 1.24
C PRO A 12 19.31 10.12 0.95
N GLY A 13 19.32 10.54 -0.33
CA GLY A 13 19.92 11.80 -0.73
C GLY A 13 20.23 11.87 -2.22
N ILE A 14 20.81 12.99 -2.65
CA ILE A 14 21.25 13.21 -4.03
C ILE A 14 22.79 13.11 -4.07
N TYR A 15 23.29 12.32 -5.00
CA TYR A 15 24.71 12.02 -5.16
C TYR A 15 25.18 12.42 -6.55
N ALA A 16 26.33 13.08 -6.61
CA ALA A 16 26.93 13.53 -7.87
C ALA A 16 27.65 12.42 -8.64
N THR A 17 27.94 11.28 -7.99
CA THR A 17 28.66 10.17 -8.61
C THR A 17 27.93 8.84 -8.41
N TRP A 18 28.08 7.94 -9.38
CA TRP A 18 27.57 6.57 -9.25
C TRP A 18 28.21 5.81 -8.09
N ALA A 19 29.49 6.03 -7.83
CA ALA A 19 30.20 5.37 -6.74
C ALA A 19 29.52 5.66 -5.38
N SER A 20 29.28 6.93 -5.07
CA SER A 20 28.61 7.34 -3.84
C SER A 20 27.16 6.85 -3.75
N CYS A 21 26.43 6.85 -4.87
CA CYS A 21 25.07 6.30 -4.93
C CYS A 21 25.08 4.78 -4.67
N ARG A 22 26.00 4.06 -5.31
CA ARG A 22 26.12 2.60 -5.18
C ARG A 22 26.37 2.16 -3.75
N GLU A 23 27.18 2.87 -2.99
CA GLU A 23 27.41 2.59 -1.56
C GLU A 23 26.12 2.59 -0.75
N GLN A 24 25.14 3.41 -1.14
CA GLN A 24 23.88 3.54 -0.45
C GLN A 24 22.86 2.47 -0.84
N VAL A 25 22.95 1.92 -2.04
CA VAL A 25 21.92 1.03 -2.61
C VAL A 25 22.39 -0.40 -2.79
N HIS A 26 23.71 -0.65 -2.94
CA HIS A 26 24.22 -1.99 -3.17
C HIS A 26 24.04 -2.89 -1.95
N GLY A 27 23.35 -4.01 -2.15
CA GLY A 27 23.00 -4.96 -1.08
C GLY A 27 21.94 -4.45 -0.09
N PHE A 28 21.28 -3.33 -0.39
CA PHE A 28 20.18 -2.82 0.41
C PHE A 28 18.84 -3.32 -0.16
N ALA A 29 18.12 -4.14 0.60
CA ALA A 29 16.84 -4.69 0.16
C ALA A 29 15.82 -3.57 -0.06
N GLY A 30 15.17 -3.55 -1.24
CA GLY A 30 14.18 -2.53 -1.58
C GLY A 30 14.76 -1.16 -1.93
N ALA A 31 16.05 -1.06 -2.27
CA ALA A 31 16.67 0.19 -2.69
C ALA A 31 15.91 0.84 -3.87
N GLN A 32 15.64 2.14 -3.77
CA GLN A 32 15.01 2.94 -4.81
C GLN A 32 15.92 4.12 -5.16
N PHE A 33 16.39 4.15 -6.39
CA PHE A 33 17.24 5.22 -6.89
C PHE A 33 17.02 5.44 -8.38
N LYS A 34 17.32 6.66 -8.84
CA LYS A 34 17.21 7.01 -10.27
C LYS A 34 18.30 8.02 -10.65
N LYS A 35 18.75 7.92 -11.92
CA LYS A 35 19.73 8.84 -12.54
C LYS A 35 18.99 9.99 -13.20
N PHE A 36 19.56 11.21 -13.08
CA PHE A 36 19.03 12.45 -13.66
C PHE A 36 20.12 13.25 -14.36
N SER A 37 19.71 14.08 -15.31
CA SER A 37 20.60 14.98 -16.05
C SER A 37 20.84 16.30 -15.33
N THR A 38 19.87 16.73 -14.49
CA THR A 38 19.95 17.96 -13.71
C THR A 38 19.70 17.69 -12.23
N GLU A 39 20.16 18.60 -11.38
CA GLU A 39 19.94 18.53 -9.93
C GLU A 39 18.48 18.82 -9.58
N GLU A 40 17.83 19.69 -10.33
CA GLU A 40 16.43 20.07 -10.19
C GLU A 40 15.51 18.84 -10.38
N GLU A 41 15.77 18.04 -11.42
CA GLU A 41 15.04 16.79 -11.65
C GLU A 41 15.25 15.78 -10.51
N ALA A 42 16.49 15.70 -10.00
CA ALA A 42 16.80 14.84 -8.86
C ALA A 42 16.12 15.33 -7.58
N LYS A 43 16.05 16.64 -7.34
CA LYS A 43 15.33 17.27 -6.23
C LYS A 43 13.81 17.04 -6.36
N ALA A 44 13.25 17.25 -7.54
CA ALA A 44 11.83 16.98 -7.80
C ALA A 44 11.48 15.52 -7.53
N TYR A 45 12.31 14.59 -8.02
CA TYR A 45 12.14 13.17 -7.72
C TYR A 45 12.18 12.86 -6.22
N MET A 46 13.04 13.52 -5.43
CA MET A 46 13.09 13.35 -3.98
C MET A 46 11.87 13.99 -3.29
N GLN A 47 11.40 15.15 -3.77
CA GLN A 47 10.24 15.86 -3.24
C GLN A 47 8.92 15.14 -3.54
N ASP A 48 8.76 14.53 -4.72
CA ASP A 48 7.60 13.70 -5.05
C ASP A 48 7.42 12.53 -4.07
N ALA A 49 8.53 12.02 -3.51
CA ALA A 49 8.46 11.00 -2.47
C ALA A 49 8.00 11.58 -1.13
N ALA A 50 8.43 12.79 -0.78
CA ALA A 50 7.97 13.48 0.43
C ALA A 50 6.50 13.89 0.30
N ALA A 51 6.09 14.40 -0.87
CA ALA A 51 4.69 14.74 -1.16
C ALA A 51 3.78 13.51 -1.20
N ALA A 52 4.30 12.34 -1.62
CA ALA A 52 3.56 11.08 -1.56
C ALA A 52 3.47 10.50 -0.13
N SER A 53 4.45 10.81 0.74
CA SER A 53 4.45 10.38 2.15
C SER A 53 3.62 11.30 3.06
N GLU A 54 3.33 12.54 2.62
CA GLU A 54 2.59 13.56 3.37
C GLU A 54 1.26 13.97 2.73
N LYS A 55 0.67 13.18 1.83
CA LYS A 55 -0.75 13.37 1.54
C LYS A 55 -1.55 12.96 2.78
N THR A 56 -1.56 13.84 3.76
CA THR A 56 -2.59 13.85 4.79
C THR A 56 -3.93 13.83 4.09
N LEU A 57 -4.81 12.94 4.54
CA LEU A 57 -6.20 12.92 4.07
C LEU A 57 -6.76 14.34 4.17
N PRO A 58 -7.58 14.78 3.20
CA PRO A 58 -8.25 16.05 3.32
C PRO A 58 -9.08 16.05 4.62
N GLU A 59 -9.13 17.18 5.31
CA GLU A 59 -9.86 17.34 6.58
C GLU A 59 -11.33 16.91 6.44
N LYS A 60 -11.89 17.06 5.24
CA LYS A 60 -13.23 16.57 4.88
C LYS A 60 -13.17 15.82 3.56
N ILE A 61 -13.60 14.56 3.59
CA ILE A 61 -13.68 13.72 2.39
C ILE A 61 -14.92 14.15 1.57
N PRO A 62 -14.76 14.51 0.29
CA PRO A 62 -15.88 14.86 -0.57
C PRO A 62 -16.86 13.69 -0.78
N ALA A 63 -18.12 14.00 -1.03
CA ALA A 63 -19.10 12.98 -1.39
C ALA A 63 -18.67 12.23 -2.66
N GLY A 64 -18.75 10.91 -2.63
CA GLY A 64 -18.32 10.05 -3.73
C GLY A 64 -16.83 9.71 -3.74
N GLU A 65 -16.03 10.24 -2.80
CA GLU A 65 -14.65 9.83 -2.59
C GLU A 65 -14.53 8.96 -1.34
N CYS A 66 -13.68 7.93 -1.42
CA CYS A 66 -13.32 7.08 -0.30
C CYS A 66 -11.80 6.88 -0.27
N HIS A 67 -11.26 6.74 0.94
CA HIS A 67 -9.86 6.43 1.18
C HIS A 67 -9.76 5.28 2.16
N ALA A 68 -8.81 4.37 1.97
CA ALA A 68 -8.60 3.24 2.86
C ALA A 68 -7.12 2.96 3.08
N TYR A 69 -6.70 2.85 4.33
CA TYR A 69 -5.42 2.25 4.70
C TYR A 69 -5.67 0.78 5.00
N VAL A 70 -4.88 -0.09 4.41
CA VAL A 70 -5.03 -1.54 4.55
C VAL A 70 -3.72 -2.19 4.94
N ASP A 71 -3.80 -3.23 5.75
CA ASP A 71 -2.64 -4.01 6.18
C ASP A 71 -3.06 -5.46 6.45
N GLY A 72 -2.08 -6.37 6.39
CA GLY A 72 -2.24 -7.79 6.62
C GLY A 72 -1.26 -8.34 7.66
N SER A 73 -1.74 -9.21 8.53
CA SER A 73 -0.94 -9.87 9.55
C SER A 73 -1.13 -11.38 9.52
N PHE A 74 -0.19 -12.13 10.12
CA PHE A 74 -0.26 -13.58 10.16
C PHE A 74 0.22 -14.15 11.49
N ASN A 75 -0.62 -14.95 12.11
CA ASN A 75 -0.28 -15.69 13.33
C ASN A 75 0.29 -17.07 12.98
N ASN A 76 1.58 -17.23 13.18
CA ASN A 76 2.29 -18.48 12.89
C ASN A 76 1.83 -19.67 13.78
N LYS A 77 1.32 -19.40 14.99
CA LYS A 77 0.87 -20.45 15.92
C LYS A 77 -0.49 -21.00 15.50
N THR A 78 -1.45 -20.13 15.24
CA THR A 78 -2.82 -20.51 14.89
C THR A 78 -3.02 -20.73 13.39
N LYS A 79 -2.06 -20.34 12.54
CA LYS A 79 -2.14 -20.34 11.08
C LYS A 79 -3.29 -19.47 10.55
N THR A 80 -3.59 -18.38 11.25
CA THR A 80 -4.65 -17.43 10.93
C THR A 80 -4.04 -16.17 10.34
N PHE A 81 -4.52 -15.73 9.18
CA PHE A 81 -4.24 -14.37 8.69
C PHE A 81 -5.29 -13.41 9.23
N GLY A 82 -4.88 -12.17 9.45
CA GLY A 82 -5.76 -11.07 9.80
C GLY A 82 -5.62 -9.94 8.78
N TYR A 83 -6.66 -9.14 8.65
CA TYR A 83 -6.63 -7.90 7.89
C TYR A 83 -7.14 -6.74 8.74
N GLY A 84 -6.64 -5.54 8.46
CA GLY A 84 -7.08 -4.28 9.03
C GLY A 84 -7.40 -3.27 7.93
N VAL A 85 -8.44 -2.48 8.15
CA VAL A 85 -8.86 -1.40 7.26
C VAL A 85 -9.23 -0.18 8.08
N VAL A 86 -8.60 0.95 7.81
CA VAL A 86 -9.02 2.27 8.28
C VAL A 86 -9.63 2.98 7.08
N PHE A 87 -10.95 3.16 7.11
CA PHE A 87 -11.74 3.63 5.97
C PHE A 87 -12.26 5.03 6.23
N PHE A 88 -12.20 5.88 5.21
CA PHE A 88 -12.67 7.26 5.26
C PHE A 88 -13.63 7.54 4.12
N SER A 89 -14.73 8.20 4.43
CA SER A 89 -15.72 8.68 3.47
C SER A 89 -16.32 10.00 3.95
N ALA A 90 -17.27 10.54 3.20
CA ALA A 90 -18.05 11.70 3.64
C ALA A 90 -18.81 11.46 4.97
N ARG A 91 -18.98 10.19 5.38
CA ARG A 91 -19.59 9.80 6.66
C ARG A 91 -18.61 9.84 7.84
N GLY A 92 -17.33 10.05 7.57
CA GLY A 92 -16.25 10.06 8.55
C GLY A 92 -15.35 8.85 8.46
N LYS A 93 -14.63 8.59 9.56
CA LYS A 93 -13.70 7.47 9.72
C LYS A 93 -14.40 6.25 10.32
N GLU A 94 -14.18 5.12 9.71
CA GLU A 94 -14.63 3.79 10.18
C GLU A 94 -13.43 2.82 10.18
N THR A 95 -13.45 1.83 11.06
CA THR A 95 -12.40 0.82 11.13
C THR A 95 -12.98 -0.58 11.05
N PHE A 96 -12.29 -1.45 10.33
CA PHE A 96 -12.70 -2.83 10.15
C PHE A 96 -11.49 -3.75 10.33
N PHE A 97 -11.74 -4.93 10.84
CA PHE A 97 -10.77 -6.01 10.86
C PHE A 97 -11.50 -7.35 10.70
N GLY A 98 -10.75 -8.34 10.31
CA GLY A 98 -11.26 -9.70 10.22
C GLY A 98 -10.12 -10.70 10.06
N SER A 99 -10.47 -11.95 9.96
CA SER A 99 -9.51 -13.05 9.88
C SER A 99 -9.96 -14.14 8.92
N GLY A 100 -9.00 -14.99 8.53
CA GLY A 100 -9.27 -16.22 7.81
C GLY A 100 -8.27 -17.30 8.15
N LYS A 101 -8.74 -18.54 8.05
CA LYS A 101 -7.95 -19.75 8.28
C LYS A 101 -8.21 -20.78 7.19
N ASP A 102 -8.57 -20.30 6.01
CA ASP A 102 -8.84 -21.10 4.82
C ASP A 102 -7.54 -21.50 4.08
N GLU A 103 -7.68 -22.10 2.90
CA GLU A 103 -6.56 -22.49 2.05
C GLU A 103 -5.61 -21.33 1.68
N HIS A 104 -6.08 -20.09 1.78
CA HIS A 104 -5.30 -18.89 1.49
C HIS A 104 -4.34 -18.52 2.65
N ALA A 105 -4.52 -19.11 3.85
CA ALA A 105 -3.64 -18.91 5.00
C ALA A 105 -2.18 -19.31 4.73
N ARG A 106 -1.94 -20.18 3.74
CA ARG A 106 -0.59 -20.51 3.26
C ARG A 106 0.18 -19.31 2.70
N HIS A 107 -0.54 -18.28 2.25
CA HIS A 107 0.04 -17.03 1.74
C HIS A 107 0.30 -16.00 2.86
N ARG A 108 0.04 -16.38 4.12
CA ARG A 108 0.38 -15.64 5.33
C ARG A 108 -0.21 -14.22 5.33
N ASN A 109 0.61 -13.20 5.63
CA ASN A 109 0.20 -11.79 5.63
C ASN A 109 -0.33 -11.31 4.27
N ILE A 110 0.18 -11.84 3.14
CA ILE A 110 -0.31 -11.48 1.81
C ILE A 110 -1.83 -11.73 1.68
N ALA A 111 -2.32 -12.84 2.26
CA ALA A 111 -3.76 -13.10 2.27
C ALA A 111 -4.53 -12.00 3.04
N GLY A 112 -4.01 -11.55 4.18
CA GLY A 112 -4.56 -10.43 4.93
C GLY A 112 -4.57 -9.13 4.13
N GLU A 113 -3.44 -8.79 3.51
CA GLU A 113 -3.31 -7.59 2.66
C GLU A 113 -4.38 -7.53 1.56
N LEU A 114 -4.53 -8.63 0.80
CA LEU A 114 -5.50 -8.68 -0.27
C LEU A 114 -6.95 -8.64 0.26
N ARG A 115 -7.24 -9.33 1.39
CA ARG A 115 -8.57 -9.28 2.03
C ARG A 115 -8.91 -7.89 2.57
N GLY A 116 -7.92 -7.16 3.12
CA GLY A 116 -8.08 -5.75 3.51
C GLY A 116 -8.45 -4.87 2.33
N ALA A 117 -7.73 -5.01 1.21
CA ALA A 117 -8.03 -4.26 -0.01
C ALA A 117 -9.41 -4.62 -0.59
N GLU A 118 -9.78 -5.92 -0.63
CA GLU A 118 -11.11 -6.37 -1.05
C GLU A 118 -12.22 -5.78 -0.17
N LYS A 119 -12.02 -5.76 1.15
CA LYS A 119 -12.97 -5.16 2.09
C LYS A 119 -13.15 -3.66 1.83
N ALA A 120 -12.06 -2.93 1.56
CA ALA A 120 -12.13 -1.51 1.20
C ALA A 120 -12.91 -1.29 -0.10
N MET A 121 -12.73 -2.15 -1.11
CA MET A 121 -13.50 -2.11 -2.36
C MET A 121 -14.99 -2.33 -2.11
N ASP A 122 -15.36 -3.33 -1.30
CA ASP A 122 -16.77 -3.62 -0.96
C ASP A 122 -17.44 -2.44 -0.23
N LEU A 123 -16.72 -1.81 0.70
CA LEU A 123 -17.20 -0.63 1.43
C LEU A 123 -17.44 0.56 0.50
N ALA A 124 -16.52 0.80 -0.45
CA ALA A 124 -16.67 1.88 -1.41
C ALA A 124 -17.84 1.66 -2.37
N LEU A 125 -18.04 0.42 -2.86
CA LEU A 125 -19.20 0.06 -3.69
C LEU A 125 -20.51 0.23 -2.92
N ALA A 126 -20.57 -0.23 -1.67
CA ALA A 126 -21.76 -0.10 -0.81
C ALA A 126 -22.12 1.37 -0.52
N GLN A 127 -21.16 2.27 -0.61
CA GLN A 127 -21.38 3.71 -0.47
C GLN A 127 -21.56 4.44 -1.81
N HIS A 128 -21.67 3.70 -2.93
CA HIS A 128 -21.78 4.25 -4.29
C HIS A 128 -20.67 5.28 -4.59
N ALA A 129 -19.44 5.00 -4.13
CA ALA A 129 -18.30 5.87 -4.35
C ALA A 129 -17.94 5.92 -5.83
N LYS A 130 -17.46 7.08 -6.28
CA LYS A 130 -16.91 7.28 -7.63
C LYS A 130 -15.41 6.99 -7.67
N THR A 131 -14.74 7.17 -6.53
CA THR A 131 -13.29 6.98 -6.40
C THR A 131 -12.98 6.33 -5.06
N LEU A 132 -12.09 5.31 -5.10
CA LEU A 132 -11.45 4.73 -3.91
C LEU A 132 -9.95 4.85 -4.05
N THR A 133 -9.29 5.46 -3.07
CA THR A 133 -7.84 5.47 -2.93
C THR A 133 -7.41 4.50 -1.85
N ILE A 134 -6.62 3.49 -2.21
CA ILE A 134 -6.08 2.47 -1.27
C ILE A 134 -4.62 2.81 -0.98
N TYR A 135 -4.32 3.07 0.30
CA TYR A 135 -2.98 3.25 0.84
C TYR A 135 -2.47 1.92 1.34
N HIS A 136 -1.30 1.48 0.88
CA HIS A 136 -0.76 0.15 1.16
C HIS A 136 0.77 0.17 1.15
N ASP A 137 1.41 -0.74 1.87
CA ASP A 137 2.86 -0.93 1.84
C ASP A 137 3.28 -2.16 1.01
N TYR A 138 2.38 -3.12 0.78
CA TYR A 138 2.64 -4.28 -0.04
C TYR A 138 2.33 -4.04 -1.52
N ALA A 139 3.37 -4.06 -2.36
CA ALA A 139 3.26 -3.70 -3.79
C ALA A 139 2.29 -4.60 -4.59
N GLY A 140 2.08 -5.86 -4.18
CA GLY A 140 1.17 -6.78 -4.85
C GLY A 140 -0.27 -6.29 -4.93
N ILE A 141 -0.74 -5.49 -3.95
CA ILE A 141 -2.07 -4.90 -3.96
C ILE A 141 -2.31 -4.09 -5.25
N CYS A 142 -1.39 -3.21 -5.61
CA CYS A 142 -1.49 -2.38 -6.80
C CYS A 142 -1.25 -3.20 -8.09
N HIS A 143 -0.14 -3.93 -8.15
CA HIS A 143 0.29 -4.58 -9.38
C HIS A 143 -0.66 -5.70 -9.85
N TRP A 144 -1.26 -6.47 -8.97
CA TRP A 144 -2.28 -7.46 -9.35
C TRP A 144 -3.60 -6.80 -9.72
N ALA A 145 -4.03 -5.76 -9.01
CA ALA A 145 -5.25 -5.03 -9.33
C ALA A 145 -5.21 -4.36 -10.71
N LEU A 146 -4.01 -3.90 -11.14
CA LEU A 146 -3.79 -3.27 -12.44
C LEU A 146 -3.44 -4.27 -13.55
N GLY A 147 -3.23 -5.55 -13.22
CA GLY A 147 -2.84 -6.58 -14.17
C GLY A 147 -1.37 -6.52 -14.60
N GLU A 148 -0.53 -5.82 -13.85
CA GLU A 148 0.91 -5.67 -14.14
C GLU A 148 1.71 -6.90 -13.71
N TRP A 149 1.24 -7.64 -12.71
CA TRP A 149 1.85 -8.89 -12.26
C TRP A 149 0.98 -10.09 -12.65
N LYS A 150 1.65 -11.19 -13.03
CA LYS A 150 0.98 -12.46 -13.31
C LYS A 150 0.31 -13.03 -12.06
N THR A 151 -0.89 -13.56 -12.21
CA THR A 151 -1.67 -14.18 -11.16
C THR A 151 -1.51 -15.71 -11.22
N ASN A 152 -0.53 -16.26 -10.49
CA ASN A 152 -0.17 -17.67 -10.55
C ASN A 152 -0.97 -18.57 -9.58
N VAL A 153 -1.64 -17.99 -8.59
CA VAL A 153 -2.39 -18.72 -7.55
C VAL A 153 -3.84 -18.25 -7.48
N ALA A 154 -4.73 -19.11 -6.96
CA ALA A 154 -6.16 -18.81 -6.87
C ALA A 154 -6.46 -17.49 -6.15
N LEU A 155 -5.76 -17.23 -5.03
CA LEU A 155 -5.90 -16.00 -4.26
C LEU A 155 -5.65 -14.74 -5.11
N THR A 156 -4.54 -14.70 -5.84
CA THR A 156 -4.17 -13.51 -6.63
C THR A 156 -5.05 -13.36 -7.89
N ARG A 157 -5.54 -14.49 -8.46
CA ARG A 157 -6.51 -14.44 -9.55
C ARG A 157 -7.84 -13.86 -9.09
N ALA A 158 -8.41 -14.38 -8.01
CA ALA A 158 -9.67 -13.89 -7.45
C ALA A 158 -9.59 -12.39 -7.10
N TYR A 159 -8.49 -11.97 -6.48
CA TYR A 159 -8.25 -10.55 -6.19
C TYR A 159 -8.20 -9.69 -7.46
N ALA A 160 -7.45 -10.11 -8.48
CA ALA A 160 -7.33 -9.36 -9.73
C ALA A 160 -8.68 -9.27 -10.48
N GLU A 161 -9.46 -10.36 -10.51
CA GLU A 161 -10.80 -10.39 -11.09
C GLU A 161 -11.75 -9.45 -10.36
N LYS A 162 -11.74 -9.48 -9.02
CA LYS A 162 -12.53 -8.55 -8.20
C LYS A 162 -12.14 -7.10 -8.46
N ALA A 163 -10.85 -6.79 -8.44
CA ALA A 163 -10.37 -5.43 -8.70
C ALA A 163 -10.75 -4.95 -10.12
N LYS A 164 -10.71 -5.84 -11.13
CA LYS A 164 -11.18 -5.54 -12.48
C LYS A 164 -12.68 -5.18 -12.49
N ALA A 165 -13.54 -5.98 -11.87
CA ALA A 165 -14.96 -5.73 -11.80
C ALA A 165 -15.30 -4.43 -11.04
N VAL A 166 -14.54 -4.11 -10.00
CA VAL A 166 -14.68 -2.85 -9.24
C VAL A 166 -14.30 -1.65 -10.10
N ARG A 167 -13.25 -1.74 -10.91
CA ARG A 167 -12.79 -0.67 -11.82
C ARG A 167 -13.78 -0.36 -12.95
N GLU A 168 -14.73 -1.23 -13.22
CA GLU A 168 -15.86 -0.95 -14.14
C GLU A 168 -16.91 -0.04 -13.49
N GLN A 169 -16.93 0.06 -12.15
CA GLN A 169 -17.94 0.77 -11.39
C GLN A 169 -17.41 2.06 -10.72
N LEU A 170 -16.12 2.08 -10.35
CA LEU A 170 -15.47 3.22 -9.72
C LEU A 170 -13.99 3.33 -10.12
N THR A 171 -13.41 4.51 -9.92
CA THR A 171 -11.98 4.72 -10.13
C THR A 171 -11.19 4.21 -8.93
N LEU A 172 -10.36 3.18 -9.13
CA LEU A 172 -9.38 2.73 -8.12
C LEU A 172 -8.06 3.50 -8.28
N ARG A 173 -7.57 4.04 -7.17
CA ARG A 173 -6.26 4.67 -7.05
C ARG A 173 -5.46 3.95 -5.98
N PHE A 174 -4.16 3.78 -6.20
CA PHE A 174 -3.26 3.12 -5.26
C PHE A 174 -2.14 4.09 -4.88
N VAL A 175 -1.88 4.18 -3.58
CA VAL A 175 -0.80 4.99 -3.03
C VAL A 175 0.07 4.08 -2.18
N LYS A 176 1.27 3.80 -2.69
CA LYS A 176 2.24 3.03 -1.91
C LYS A 176 2.84 3.91 -0.82
N ILE A 177 2.67 3.49 0.41
CA ILE A 177 3.28 4.10 1.58
C ILE A 177 4.48 3.27 2.03
N LYS A 178 5.33 3.84 2.85
CA LYS A 178 6.46 3.12 3.43
C LYS A 178 6.03 2.52 4.77
N ALA A 179 6.27 1.20 4.93
CA ALA A 179 6.01 0.53 6.20
C ALA A 179 6.78 1.19 7.37
N HIS A 180 6.14 1.26 8.52
CA HIS A 180 6.75 1.72 9.78
C HIS A 180 7.42 3.13 9.72
N THR A 181 6.81 4.08 9.03
CA THR A 181 7.33 5.46 8.91
C THR A 181 6.56 6.49 9.72
N GLY A 182 5.76 6.05 10.70
CA GLY A 182 4.99 6.95 11.56
C GLY A 182 3.68 7.45 10.95
N ASN A 183 3.19 6.83 9.85
CA ASN A 183 1.85 7.12 9.36
C ASN A 183 0.82 6.49 10.30
N ALA A 184 0.15 7.32 11.09
CA ALA A 184 -0.76 6.89 12.15
C ALA A 184 -1.89 5.96 11.65
N TYR A 185 -2.40 6.17 10.44
CA TYR A 185 -3.46 5.34 9.88
C TYR A 185 -2.97 3.99 9.36
N ASN A 186 -1.71 3.93 8.88
CA ASN A 186 -1.11 2.65 8.54
C ASN A 186 -0.80 1.83 9.80
N GLU A 187 -0.30 2.47 10.84
CA GLU A 187 -0.08 1.80 12.14
C GLU A 187 -1.39 1.33 12.76
N GLU A 188 -2.47 2.09 12.60
CA GLU A 188 -3.81 1.67 13.03
C GLU A 188 -4.30 0.44 12.22
N ALA A 189 -4.10 0.41 10.91
CA ALA A 189 -4.44 -0.73 10.08
C ALA A 189 -3.62 -1.98 10.45
N ASP A 190 -2.31 -1.85 10.72
CA ASP A 190 -1.45 -2.92 11.22
C ASP A 190 -1.96 -3.49 12.56
N ASN A 191 -2.31 -2.61 13.51
CA ASN A 191 -2.86 -3.05 14.80
C ASN A 191 -4.20 -3.79 14.63
N LEU A 192 -5.07 -3.33 13.73
CA LEU A 192 -6.32 -4.00 13.40
C LEU A 192 -6.05 -5.37 12.73
N ALA A 193 -5.08 -5.46 11.83
CA ALA A 193 -4.68 -6.72 11.19
C ALA A 193 -4.13 -7.72 12.22
N LYS A 194 -3.30 -7.27 13.16
CA LYS A 194 -2.81 -8.08 14.27
C LYS A 194 -3.94 -8.58 15.15
N LYS A 195 -4.91 -7.72 15.49
CA LYS A 195 -6.10 -8.10 16.23
C LYS A 195 -6.91 -9.17 15.48
N GLY A 196 -7.11 -9.02 14.18
CA GLY A 196 -7.74 -10.02 13.33
C GLY A 196 -7.01 -11.36 13.33
N ALA A 197 -5.68 -11.37 13.32
CA ALA A 197 -4.85 -12.58 13.39
C ALA A 197 -4.77 -13.21 14.81
N GLY A 198 -5.35 -12.58 15.83
CA GLY A 198 -5.23 -13.02 17.22
C GLY A 198 -3.82 -12.82 17.79
N LEU A 199 -3.20 -11.70 17.48
CA LEU A 199 -1.86 -11.28 17.94
C LEU A 199 -1.92 -10.06 18.87
N GLY A 200 -3.10 -9.58 19.21
CA GLY A 200 -3.36 -8.46 20.13
C GLY A 200 -3.68 -8.89 21.52
#